data_c0dccb0d8ba28939eb138a0c7caebefe
#
_entry.id   c0dccb0d8ba28939eb138a0c7caebefe
#
_cell.length_a   1.000
_cell.length_b   1.000
_cell.length_c   1.000
_cell.angle_alpha   90.00
_cell.angle_beta   90.00
_cell.angle_gamma   90.00
#
_symmetry.space_group_name_H-M   'P 1'
#
loop_
_entity.id
_entity.type
_entity.pdbx_description
1 polymer ?
#
loop_
_entity_poly.entity_id
_entity_poly.type
_entity_poly.pdbx_seq_one_letter_code
_entity_poly.pdbx_strand_id
1 'polypeptide(L)'
;MISILALVGAGNLWAGHPIKILSKVDKLPVALNDDFQFRKTKLFYLSETPPKTKKSLSQSLSRNADPNNPTTGIAEAPLSFERTYRLYGAISNADRSQRYGNYFDFFWRVKRPANVTVRLEYRQEKLRSFVQAREMTYPNATGTNKSEFAIIGDDYFQDGRVTAWRCLLVENGKIVAETRSYLWE
;
A
#
# COMPACT_ATOMS: atom_id res chain seq x y z
N MET A 1 -46.33 -5.83 -20.69
CA MET A 1 -45.44 -4.71 -20.32
C MET A 1 -44.87 -5.00 -18.93
N ILE A 2 -43.61 -5.45 -18.87
CA ILE A 2 -42.93 -5.76 -17.63
C ILE A 2 -41.88 -4.65 -17.45
N SER A 3 -42.12 -3.77 -16.44
CA SER A 3 -41.18 -2.74 -16.05
C SER A 3 -40.07 -3.36 -15.21
N ILE A 4 -38.85 -3.35 -15.73
CA ILE A 4 -37.64 -3.72 -14.99
C ILE A 4 -37.20 -2.48 -14.21
N LEU A 5 -37.36 -2.52 -12.90
CA LEU A 5 -36.86 -1.51 -11.98
C LEU A 5 -35.36 -1.78 -11.75
N ALA A 6 -34.52 -0.93 -12.36
CA ALA A 6 -33.07 -0.97 -12.13
C ALA A 6 -32.77 -0.42 -10.73
N LEU A 7 -32.32 -1.29 -9.84
CA LEU A 7 -31.84 -0.93 -8.52
C LEU A 7 -30.45 -0.28 -8.68
N VAL A 8 -30.41 1.05 -8.64
CA VAL A 8 -29.14 1.81 -8.59
C VAL A 8 -28.60 1.67 -7.17
N GLY A 9 -27.60 0.81 -7.00
CA GLY A 9 -26.86 0.69 -5.76
C GLY A 9 -26.15 2.00 -5.42
N ALA A 10 -26.42 2.54 -4.23
CA ALA A 10 -25.73 3.69 -3.67
C ALA A 10 -24.25 3.34 -3.49
N GLY A 11 -23.41 3.75 -4.44
CA GLY A 11 -21.95 3.62 -4.34
C GLY A 11 -21.44 4.54 -3.24
N ASN A 12 -20.67 3.98 -2.33
CA ASN A 12 -19.96 4.69 -1.27
C ASN A 12 -19.10 5.82 -1.86
N LEU A 13 -19.44 7.06 -1.50
CA LEU A 13 -18.67 8.28 -1.83
C LEU A 13 -17.38 8.37 -0.99
N TRP A 14 -16.49 7.40 -1.14
CA TRP A 14 -15.08 7.63 -0.85
C TRP A 14 -14.44 8.13 -2.14
N ALA A 15 -13.96 9.38 -2.11
CA ALA A 15 -13.31 10.05 -3.24
C ALA A 15 -11.91 9.47 -3.53
N GLY A 16 -11.83 8.16 -3.72
CA GLY A 16 -10.62 7.42 -4.13
C GLY A 16 -10.83 6.85 -5.53
N HIS A 17 -9.76 6.82 -6.33
CA HIS A 17 -9.80 6.15 -7.62
C HIS A 17 -10.10 4.66 -7.44
N PRO A 18 -11.03 4.06 -8.22
CA PRO A 18 -11.39 2.66 -8.06
C PRO A 18 -10.18 1.76 -8.33
N ILE A 19 -10.00 0.78 -7.45
CA ILE A 19 -8.94 -0.23 -7.61
C ILE A 19 -9.49 -1.35 -8.49
N LYS A 20 -8.78 -1.63 -9.59
CA LYS A 20 -9.04 -2.76 -10.48
C LYS A 20 -8.04 -3.87 -10.17
N ILE A 21 -8.54 -5.07 -9.88
CA ILE A 21 -7.72 -6.28 -9.74
C ILE A 21 -7.57 -6.91 -11.13
N LEU A 22 -6.34 -7.22 -11.53
CA LEU A 22 -6.07 -7.85 -12.82
C LEU A 22 -6.06 -9.37 -12.66
N SER A 23 -6.87 -10.06 -13.46
CA SER A 23 -6.87 -11.54 -13.54
C SER A 23 -5.61 -12.09 -14.22
N LYS A 24 -4.97 -11.28 -15.08
CA LYS A 24 -3.74 -11.62 -15.80
C LYS A 24 -2.83 -10.39 -15.84
N VAL A 25 -1.55 -10.63 -15.59
CA VAL A 25 -0.52 -9.58 -15.61
C VAL A 25 0.29 -9.72 -16.90
N ASP A 26 -0.05 -8.89 -17.88
CA ASP A 26 0.69 -8.84 -19.14
C ASP A 26 1.90 -7.90 -19.02
N LYS A 27 3.01 -8.30 -19.65
CA LYS A 27 4.22 -7.47 -19.72
C LYS A 27 3.95 -6.25 -20.60
N LEU A 28 4.27 -5.07 -20.08
CA LEU A 28 4.17 -3.82 -20.81
C LEU A 28 5.53 -3.40 -21.35
N PRO A 29 5.57 -2.72 -22.52
CA PRO A 29 6.79 -2.13 -23.03
C PRO A 29 7.28 -1.00 -22.12
N VAL A 30 8.59 -0.91 -21.95
CA VAL A 30 9.25 0.11 -21.14
C VAL A 30 9.63 1.30 -22.03
N ALA A 31 9.20 2.50 -21.63
CA ALA A 31 9.53 3.77 -22.28
C ALA A 31 9.67 4.86 -21.20
N LEU A 32 10.73 4.74 -20.39
CA LEU A 32 10.99 5.65 -19.28
C LEU A 32 11.00 7.11 -19.74
N ASN A 33 10.35 7.98 -18.95
CA ASN A 33 10.21 9.40 -19.26
C ASN A 33 10.39 10.22 -17.98
N ASP A 34 11.30 11.20 -18.01
CA ASP A 34 11.62 12.08 -16.88
C ASP A 34 10.49 13.02 -16.45
N ASP A 35 9.40 13.08 -17.21
CA ASP A 35 8.19 13.78 -16.80
C ASP A 35 7.44 13.05 -15.69
N PHE A 36 7.74 11.76 -15.47
CA PHE A 36 7.11 10.91 -14.49
C PHE A 36 8.12 10.41 -13.47
N GLN A 37 7.87 10.65 -12.20
CA GLN A 37 8.83 10.31 -11.15
C GLN A 37 8.12 9.81 -9.89
N PHE A 38 8.61 8.71 -9.33
CA PHE A 38 8.31 8.34 -7.95
C PHE A 38 9.14 9.21 -7.01
N ARG A 39 8.49 9.81 -5.99
CA ARG A 39 9.12 10.72 -5.03
C ARG A 39 9.38 10.05 -3.70
N LYS A 40 8.44 9.25 -3.23
CA LYS A 40 8.49 8.59 -1.94
C LYS A 40 7.60 7.34 -1.96
N THR A 41 8.05 6.30 -1.31
CA THR A 41 7.26 5.10 -1.04
C THR A 41 7.20 4.89 0.47
N LYS A 42 6.01 4.67 1.01
CA LYS A 42 5.81 4.24 2.38
C LYS A 42 5.21 2.84 2.37
N LEU A 43 5.79 1.97 3.15
CA LEU A 43 5.35 0.60 3.32
C LEU A 43 5.01 0.39 4.79
N PHE A 44 3.86 -0.20 5.06
CA PHE A 44 3.47 -0.58 6.40
C PHE A 44 2.91 -2.00 6.40
N TYR A 45 3.38 -2.81 7.33
CA TYR A 45 2.89 -4.16 7.55
C TYR A 45 2.21 -4.24 8.90
N LEU A 46 0.90 -4.50 8.90
CA LEU A 46 0.10 -4.68 10.09
C LEU A 46 -0.12 -6.16 10.34
N SER A 47 0.60 -6.72 11.30
CA SER A 47 0.42 -8.11 11.74
C SER A 47 -0.58 -8.20 12.89
N GLU A 48 -1.18 -9.36 13.06
CA GLU A 48 -2.04 -9.69 14.20
C GLU A 48 -1.27 -9.51 15.53
N THR A 49 -0.08 -10.10 15.59
CA THR A 49 0.81 -9.95 16.76
C THR A 49 1.59 -8.66 16.61
N PRO A 50 1.50 -7.71 17.56
CA PRO A 50 2.35 -6.55 17.54
C PRO A 50 3.83 -6.99 17.57
N PRO A 51 4.72 -6.26 16.89
CA PRO A 51 6.15 -6.56 16.97
C PRO A 51 6.54 -6.59 18.46
N LYS A 52 7.25 -7.64 18.86
CA LYS A 52 7.77 -7.74 20.23
C LYS A 52 8.75 -6.58 20.40
N THR A 53 8.28 -5.50 21.00
CA THR A 53 9.17 -4.44 21.46
C THR A 53 10.15 -5.07 22.43
N LYS A 54 11.43 -4.86 22.20
CA LYS A 54 12.47 -5.34 23.11
C LYS A 54 12.38 -4.55 24.44
N LYS A 55 11.29 -4.74 25.18
CA LYS A 55 11.13 -4.18 26.54
C LYS A 55 12.22 -4.64 27.49
N SER A 56 12.95 -5.73 27.16
CA SER A 56 13.97 -6.29 28.05
C SER A 56 15.28 -5.50 28.05
N LEU A 57 15.58 -4.69 27.01
CA LEU A 57 16.82 -3.92 26.98
C LEU A 57 16.65 -2.53 27.59
N SER A 58 15.46 -1.93 27.48
CA SER A 58 15.21 -0.60 28.04
C SER A 58 15.05 -0.60 29.56
N GLN A 59 14.55 -1.70 30.15
CA GLN A 59 14.46 -1.79 31.63
C GLN A 59 15.82 -1.96 32.30
N SER A 60 16.81 -2.55 31.64
CA SER A 60 18.18 -2.65 32.18
C SER A 60 19.00 -1.37 32.02
N LEU A 61 18.67 -0.56 30.99
CA LEU A 61 19.31 0.74 30.74
C LEU A 61 18.67 1.90 31.51
N SER A 62 17.40 1.73 31.93
CA SER A 62 16.66 2.77 32.66
C SER A 62 17.14 3.05 34.08
N ARG A 63 18.05 2.23 34.62
CA ARG A 63 18.69 2.53 35.94
C ARG A 63 19.78 3.59 35.85
N ASN A 64 20.25 3.93 34.64
CA ASN A 64 21.27 4.94 34.39
C ASN A 64 20.84 5.96 33.30
N ALA A 65 19.55 6.13 33.07
CA ALA A 65 19.07 7.12 32.11
C ALA A 65 19.29 8.53 32.67
N ASP A 66 20.14 9.27 31.97
CA ASP A 66 20.29 10.72 32.16
C ASP A 66 18.94 11.40 31.89
N PRO A 67 18.33 12.10 32.87
CA PRO A 67 17.03 12.75 32.66
C PRO A 67 17.04 13.83 31.58
N ASN A 68 18.21 14.18 31.05
CA ASN A 68 18.40 15.22 30.03
C ASN A 68 18.55 14.67 28.59
N ASN A 69 18.46 13.34 28.36
CA ASN A 69 18.58 12.79 27.01
C ASN A 69 17.30 12.03 26.57
N PRO A 70 16.36 12.67 25.84
CA PRO A 70 15.08 12.07 25.44
C PRO A 70 15.16 11.15 24.21
N THR A 71 16.34 10.61 23.85
CA THR A 71 16.58 10.04 22.52
C THR A 71 16.05 8.62 22.30
N THR A 72 15.55 7.90 23.31
CA THR A 72 15.17 6.47 23.17
C THR A 72 13.69 6.21 22.90
N GLY A 73 12.82 7.22 22.98
CA GLY A 73 11.37 7.06 22.76
C GLY A 73 10.86 7.38 21.35
N ILE A 74 11.68 8.02 20.52
CA ILE A 74 11.20 8.67 19.27
C ILE A 74 11.04 7.70 18.11
N ALA A 75 11.80 6.59 18.08
CA ALA A 75 11.76 5.65 16.95
C ALA A 75 10.52 4.71 16.93
N GLU A 76 9.89 4.46 18.08
CA GLU A 76 8.73 3.57 18.17
C GLU A 76 7.37 4.30 18.02
N ALA A 77 7.33 5.60 18.29
CA ALA A 77 6.13 6.40 18.23
C ALA A 77 5.44 6.40 16.85
N PRO A 78 6.14 6.51 15.69
CA PRO A 78 5.51 6.49 14.39
C PRO A 78 4.85 5.15 14.04
N LEU A 79 5.47 4.02 14.42
CA LEU A 79 4.93 2.69 14.14
C LEU A 79 3.70 2.37 15.00
N SER A 80 3.71 2.78 16.26
CA SER A 80 2.56 2.59 17.14
C SER A 80 1.38 3.47 16.72
N PHE A 81 1.64 4.69 16.27
CA PHE A 81 0.63 5.58 15.73
C PHE A 81 -0.02 4.99 14.46
N GLU A 82 0.78 4.52 13.50
CA GLU A 82 0.26 3.94 12.26
C GLU A 82 -0.60 2.71 12.55
N ARG A 83 -0.19 1.85 13.50
CA ARG A 83 -0.98 0.71 13.94
C ARG A 83 -2.33 1.15 14.52
N THR A 84 -2.32 2.13 15.44
CA THR A 84 -3.54 2.66 16.05
C THR A 84 -4.44 3.28 15.01
N TYR A 85 -3.88 4.05 14.08
CA TYR A 85 -4.62 4.67 12.99
C TYR A 85 -5.30 3.64 12.10
N ARG A 86 -4.58 2.59 11.68
CA ARG A 86 -5.13 1.53 10.80
C ARG A 86 -6.21 0.69 11.51
N LEU A 87 -6.12 0.51 12.83
CA LEU A 87 -7.10 -0.22 13.62
C LEU A 87 -8.23 0.67 14.16
N TYR A 88 -8.19 1.97 13.92
CA TYR A 88 -9.21 2.89 14.45
C TYR A 88 -10.62 2.49 13.97
N GLY A 89 -11.56 2.35 14.92
CA GLY A 89 -12.92 1.94 14.65
C GLY A 89 -13.12 0.42 14.47
N ALA A 90 -12.06 -0.42 14.55
CA ALA A 90 -12.19 -1.87 14.59
C ALA A 90 -12.49 -2.34 16.01
N ILE A 91 -13.76 -2.71 16.28
CA ILE A 91 -14.25 -3.07 17.61
C ILE A 91 -14.04 -4.56 17.84
N SER A 92 -14.50 -5.40 16.92
CA SER A 92 -14.41 -6.86 17.02
C SER A 92 -13.08 -7.41 16.50
N ASN A 93 -12.77 -8.67 16.82
CA ASN A 93 -11.63 -9.37 16.23
C ASN A 93 -11.81 -9.57 14.73
N ALA A 94 -13.04 -9.75 14.26
CA ALA A 94 -13.35 -9.84 12.83
C ALA A 94 -13.04 -8.52 12.13
N ASP A 95 -13.40 -7.35 12.68
CA ASP A 95 -13.06 -6.05 12.11
C ASP A 95 -11.55 -5.84 12.05
N ARG A 96 -10.82 -6.29 13.08
CA ARG A 96 -9.36 -6.19 13.12
C ARG A 96 -8.71 -7.10 12.08
N SER A 97 -9.20 -8.33 11.92
CA SER A 97 -8.66 -9.27 10.94
C SER A 97 -8.76 -8.72 9.51
N GLN A 98 -9.83 -8.04 9.17
CA GLN A 98 -9.99 -7.39 7.86
C GLN A 98 -9.00 -6.25 7.59
N ARG A 99 -8.25 -5.82 8.60
CA ARG A 99 -7.26 -4.74 8.48
C ARG A 99 -5.81 -5.22 8.56
N TYR A 100 -5.56 -6.49 8.88
CA TYR A 100 -4.20 -7.03 8.89
C TYR A 100 -3.68 -7.27 7.46
N GLY A 101 -2.40 -6.96 7.24
CA GLY A 101 -1.72 -7.16 5.96
C GLY A 101 -0.76 -6.03 5.58
N ASN A 102 -0.57 -5.86 4.29
CA ASN A 102 0.39 -4.94 3.72
C ASN A 102 -0.29 -3.69 3.15
N TYR A 103 0.26 -2.53 3.48
CA TYR A 103 -0.18 -1.22 3.00
C TYR A 103 0.95 -0.55 2.24
N PHE A 104 0.63 0.07 1.11
CA PHE A 104 1.55 0.73 0.20
C PHE A 104 1.05 2.12 -0.14
N ASP A 105 1.84 3.15 0.17
CA ASP A 105 1.59 4.53 -0.22
C ASP A 105 2.69 4.96 -1.19
N PHE A 106 2.31 5.22 -2.43
CA PHE A 106 3.22 5.71 -3.47
C PHE A 106 2.96 7.18 -3.74
N PHE A 107 3.96 8.02 -3.54
CA PHE A 107 3.92 9.44 -3.90
C PHE A 107 4.69 9.60 -5.20
N TRP A 108 4.03 10.15 -6.20
CA TRP A 108 4.58 10.33 -7.54
C TRP A 108 4.22 11.70 -8.11
N ARG A 109 4.97 12.14 -9.08
CA ARG A 109 4.81 13.44 -9.71
C ARG A 109 4.80 13.32 -11.22
N VAL A 110 3.95 14.14 -11.85
CA VAL A 110 3.90 14.37 -13.30
C VAL A 110 4.19 15.83 -13.57
N LYS A 111 5.06 16.11 -14.55
CA LYS A 111 5.41 17.49 -14.93
C LYS A 111 4.41 18.10 -15.92
N ARG A 112 3.65 17.28 -16.64
CA ARG A 112 2.61 17.67 -17.60
C ARG A 112 1.30 16.95 -17.35
N PRO A 113 0.15 17.50 -17.77
CA PRO A 113 -1.11 16.76 -17.68
C PRO A 113 -1.04 15.46 -18.49
N ALA A 114 -1.42 14.34 -17.85
CA ALA A 114 -1.39 13.02 -18.46
C ALA A 114 -2.44 12.07 -17.87
N ASN A 115 -2.89 11.11 -18.67
CA ASN A 115 -3.68 9.99 -18.16
C ASN A 115 -2.72 8.91 -17.69
N VAL A 116 -2.67 8.69 -16.38
CA VAL A 116 -1.72 7.77 -15.75
C VAL A 116 -2.47 6.62 -15.09
N THR A 117 -2.05 5.40 -15.37
CA THR A 117 -2.45 4.22 -14.61
C THR A 117 -1.31 3.83 -13.69
N VAL A 118 -1.58 3.80 -12.40
CA VAL A 118 -0.63 3.31 -11.38
C VAL A 118 -0.93 1.83 -11.18
N ARG A 119 0.06 0.97 -11.50
CA ARG A 119 -0.04 -0.49 -11.35
C ARG A 119 0.90 -0.97 -10.28
N LEU A 120 0.36 -1.59 -9.23
CA LEU A 120 1.12 -2.35 -8.25
C LEU A 120 1.12 -3.82 -8.66
N GLU A 121 2.29 -4.37 -8.93
CA GLU A 121 2.52 -5.80 -9.10
C GLU A 121 3.22 -6.36 -7.87
N TYR A 122 2.78 -7.53 -7.39
CA TYR A 122 3.30 -8.08 -6.15
C TYR A 122 3.25 -9.61 -6.15
N ARG A 123 4.11 -10.21 -5.31
CA ARG A 123 4.14 -11.65 -5.02
C ARG A 123 3.84 -11.86 -3.56
N GLN A 124 3.04 -12.87 -3.25
CA GLN A 124 2.71 -13.25 -1.88
C GLN A 124 3.37 -14.56 -1.49
N GLU A 125 3.59 -14.72 -0.20
CA GLU A 125 4.41 -15.79 0.37
C GLU A 125 3.95 -17.19 -0.05
N LYS A 126 2.63 -17.46 0.00
CA LYS A 126 2.07 -18.77 -0.35
C LYS A 126 1.97 -18.99 -1.86
N LEU A 127 1.89 -17.93 -2.66
CA LEU A 127 1.82 -17.99 -4.12
C LEU A 127 3.20 -18.02 -4.81
N ARG A 128 4.27 -17.88 -4.04
CA ARG A 128 5.67 -17.96 -4.53
C ARG A 128 5.95 -16.98 -5.68
N SER A 129 6.15 -17.53 -6.91
CA SER A 129 6.48 -16.73 -8.11
C SER A 129 5.27 -16.15 -8.83
N PHE A 130 4.05 -16.50 -8.43
CA PHE A 130 2.85 -15.96 -9.08
C PHE A 130 2.74 -14.47 -8.82
N VAL A 131 2.56 -13.70 -9.89
CA VAL A 131 2.44 -12.24 -9.83
C VAL A 131 0.97 -11.85 -9.91
N GLN A 132 0.55 -11.10 -8.91
CA GLN A 132 -0.76 -10.43 -8.89
C GLN A 132 -0.58 -8.96 -9.20
N ALA A 133 -1.63 -8.28 -9.67
CA ALA A 133 -1.58 -6.85 -9.90
C ALA A 133 -2.89 -6.14 -9.59
N ARG A 134 -2.76 -4.89 -9.13
CA ARG A 134 -3.86 -3.94 -8.90
C ARG A 134 -3.55 -2.64 -9.59
N GLU A 135 -4.57 -2.02 -10.15
CA GLU A 135 -4.46 -0.77 -10.90
C GLU A 135 -5.39 0.31 -10.35
N MET A 136 -4.91 1.55 -10.41
CA MET A 136 -5.71 2.76 -10.24
C MET A 136 -5.45 3.69 -11.42
N THR A 137 -6.50 4.25 -12.01
CA THR A 137 -6.39 5.18 -13.14
C THR A 137 -6.64 6.60 -12.68
N TYR A 138 -5.77 7.50 -13.08
CA TYR A 138 -5.80 8.93 -12.81
C TYR A 138 -5.95 9.69 -14.13
N PRO A 139 -7.18 10.10 -14.50
CA PRO A 139 -7.38 10.90 -15.68
C PRO A 139 -6.83 12.31 -15.46
N ASN A 140 -6.12 12.83 -16.46
CA ASN A 140 -5.56 14.18 -16.46
C ASN A 140 -4.76 14.53 -15.20
N ALA A 141 -3.93 13.59 -14.71
CA ALA A 141 -3.11 13.78 -13.53
C ALA A 141 -2.09 14.90 -13.75
N THR A 142 -1.92 15.75 -12.74
CA THR A 142 -0.97 16.87 -12.74
C THR A 142 -0.24 16.97 -11.39
N GLY A 143 0.98 17.50 -11.40
CA GLY A 143 1.73 17.79 -10.19
C GLY A 143 2.02 16.53 -9.34
N THR A 144 1.84 16.63 -8.03
CA THR A 144 2.12 15.54 -7.07
C THR A 144 0.83 14.81 -6.70
N ASN A 145 0.86 13.50 -6.80
CA ASN A 145 -0.26 12.61 -6.53
C ASN A 145 0.13 11.54 -5.52
N LYS A 146 -0.86 10.90 -4.91
CA LYS A 146 -0.71 9.78 -4.00
C LYS A 146 -1.59 8.62 -4.45
N SER A 147 -1.04 7.41 -4.48
CA SER A 147 -1.78 6.17 -4.70
C SER A 147 -1.62 5.25 -3.51
N GLU A 148 -2.73 4.72 -3.00
CA GLU A 148 -2.76 3.85 -1.83
C GLU A 148 -3.27 2.47 -2.25
N PHE A 149 -2.48 1.43 -1.96
CA PHE A 149 -2.89 0.04 -2.14
C PHE A 149 -2.84 -0.68 -0.80
N ALA A 150 -3.78 -1.59 -0.60
CA ALA A 150 -3.83 -2.42 0.59
C ALA A 150 -4.08 -3.88 0.18
N ILE A 151 -3.22 -4.78 0.64
CA ILE A 151 -3.34 -6.23 0.50
C ILE A 151 -3.60 -6.75 1.90
N ILE A 152 -4.88 -6.79 2.29
CA ILE A 152 -5.34 -6.99 3.67
C ILE A 152 -6.50 -7.97 3.74
N GLY A 153 -6.87 -8.36 4.95
CA GLY A 153 -8.02 -9.23 5.19
C GLY A 153 -7.84 -10.59 4.53
N ASP A 154 -8.85 -11.02 3.79
CA ASP A 154 -8.87 -12.35 3.17
C ASP A 154 -7.71 -12.56 2.19
N ASP A 155 -7.35 -11.57 1.38
CA ASP A 155 -6.20 -11.64 0.46
C ASP A 155 -4.89 -11.90 1.22
N TYR A 156 -4.73 -11.29 2.40
CA TYR A 156 -3.57 -11.51 3.25
C TYR A 156 -3.61 -12.88 3.94
N PHE A 157 -4.75 -13.29 4.49
CA PHE A 157 -4.84 -14.56 5.21
C PHE A 157 -4.77 -15.78 4.28
N GLN A 158 -5.33 -15.68 3.09
CA GLN A 158 -5.30 -16.76 2.10
C GLN A 158 -3.91 -16.91 1.47
N ASP A 159 -3.31 -15.82 1.01
CA ASP A 159 -2.11 -15.83 0.18
C ASP A 159 -0.82 -15.45 0.92
N GLY A 160 -0.95 -14.97 2.16
CA GLY A 160 0.17 -14.55 3.00
C GLY A 160 0.62 -13.11 2.75
N ARG A 161 1.71 -12.73 3.39
CA ARG A 161 2.29 -11.38 3.25
C ARG A 161 2.90 -11.18 1.88
N VAL A 162 2.98 -9.90 1.45
CA VAL A 162 3.70 -9.53 0.24
C VAL A 162 5.21 -9.66 0.49
N THR A 163 5.90 -10.41 -0.36
CA THR A 163 7.33 -10.69 -0.28
C THR A 163 8.14 -9.83 -1.24
N ALA A 164 7.61 -9.58 -2.43
CA ALA A 164 8.23 -8.74 -3.43
C ALA A 164 7.17 -7.91 -4.16
N TRP A 165 7.52 -6.69 -4.56
CA TRP A 165 6.60 -5.79 -5.25
C TRP A 165 7.35 -4.84 -6.18
N ARG A 166 6.65 -4.37 -7.21
CA ARG A 166 7.00 -3.19 -8.00
C ARG A 166 5.78 -2.34 -8.27
N CYS A 167 5.97 -1.04 -8.36
CA CYS A 167 4.94 -0.10 -8.75
C CYS A 167 5.35 0.61 -10.03
N LEU A 168 4.44 0.69 -10.97
CA LEU A 168 4.63 1.20 -12.32
C LEU A 168 3.72 2.40 -12.54
N LEU A 169 4.25 3.46 -13.16
CA LEU A 169 3.43 4.47 -13.81
C LEU A 169 3.31 4.10 -15.28
N VAL A 170 2.09 3.99 -15.76
CA VAL A 170 1.78 3.57 -17.12
C VAL A 170 1.03 4.69 -17.84
N GLU A 171 1.55 5.13 -18.98
CA GLU A 171 0.93 6.07 -19.89
C GLU A 171 0.80 5.43 -21.28
N ASN A 172 -0.38 5.46 -21.87
CA ASN A 172 -0.65 4.90 -23.20
C ASN A 172 -0.16 3.44 -23.37
N GLY A 173 -0.32 2.62 -22.32
CA GLY A 173 0.09 1.23 -22.32
C GLY A 173 1.60 0.98 -22.22
N LYS A 174 2.40 2.02 -21.91
CA LYS A 174 3.86 1.93 -21.75
C LYS A 174 4.26 2.30 -20.33
N ILE A 175 5.27 1.62 -19.78
CA ILE A 175 5.85 1.93 -18.47
C ILE A 175 6.72 3.18 -18.62
N VAL A 176 6.32 4.28 -17.96
CA VAL A 176 7.02 5.56 -18.00
C VAL A 176 7.87 5.82 -16.75
N ALA A 177 7.55 5.18 -15.62
CA ALA A 177 8.39 5.16 -14.42
C ALA A 177 8.15 3.88 -13.62
N GLU A 178 9.17 3.46 -12.87
CA GLU A 178 9.13 2.25 -12.04
C GLU A 178 9.79 2.51 -10.68
N THR A 179 9.23 1.91 -9.64
CA THR A 179 9.87 1.72 -8.34
C THR A 179 9.60 0.30 -7.85
N ARG A 180 10.59 -0.34 -7.20
CA ARG A 180 10.48 -1.75 -6.82
C ARG A 180 11.19 -2.07 -5.50
N SER A 181 10.79 -3.18 -4.89
CA SER A 181 11.50 -3.75 -3.75
C SER A 181 12.81 -4.41 -4.21
N TYR A 182 13.75 -4.56 -3.29
CA TYR A 182 15.02 -5.26 -3.55
C TYR A 182 14.85 -6.71 -4.04
N LEU A 183 13.80 -7.40 -3.54
CA LEU A 183 13.52 -8.80 -3.89
C LEU A 183 12.73 -8.97 -5.20
N TRP A 184 12.43 -7.90 -5.89
CA TRP A 184 11.79 -7.95 -7.20
C TRP A 184 12.85 -8.11 -8.30
N GLU A 185 12.98 -9.32 -8.84
CA GLU A 185 13.82 -9.67 -10.00
C GLU A 185 12.97 -9.91 -11.25
#